data_50e31b8ec632da321afc9522ab89ce09
#
_entry.id   50e31b8ec632da321afc9522ab89ce09
#
_cell.length_a   1.000
_cell.length_b   1.000
_cell.length_c   1.000
_cell.angle_alpha   90.00
_cell.angle_beta   90.00
_cell.angle_gamma   90.00
#
_symmetry.space_group_name_H-M   'P 1'
#
loop_
_entity.id
_entity.type
_entity.pdbx_description
1 polymer ?
#
loop_
_entity_poly.entity_id
_entity_poly.type
_entity_poly.pdbx_seq_one_letter_code
_entity_poly.pdbx_strand_id
1 'polypeptide(L)'
;ADSYGLFGELYHFPAGTHKKGTMVDVYEWDTHKYLGQIEQARQTYNVIGNINEYQVTIAETTFGGRPELVDTTAVIDYGSLIYLGLQRSRTAREAIKVMTELVQQYGYYSSGESFTIADPNEIWIMEMIGKGPGIRGAVWVAVRVPDDCISAHANQSRIHTFDMEDKNNCMYAPDVISFAREKGYFNGINKDFSFANAYAPLDFGARRFCEARVWSYFNMFTDQGANYLPYIQGKTNEPMPLFVKANRKISVRDVQNAMRDHYEGTALDITKDFGAGPYHTPYRLSPLTFKVNDQEYFNERPISTQQTGWVFVSQMRANKPDAIGGVLWFGTDDANMTVFTPVYCCTDKVPDCYAANGADYATFSWNSAFWIFNWVSN
;
A
#
# COMPACT_ATOMS: atom_id res chain seq x y z
N ALA A 1 1.79 -17.99 12.91
CA ALA A 1 2.29 -16.74 12.39
C ALA A 1 1.51 -15.62 13.05
N ASP A 2 2.11 -14.98 14.01
CA ASP A 2 1.54 -13.79 14.64
C ASP A 2 1.77 -12.62 13.67
N SER A 3 1.14 -12.69 12.52
CA SER A 3 1.30 -11.62 11.58
C SER A 3 0.49 -10.43 12.06
N TYR A 4 1.18 -9.36 12.18
CA TYR A 4 0.69 -8.02 12.32
C TYR A 4 -0.50 -7.80 11.37
N GLY A 5 -1.56 -7.25 11.87
CA GLY A 5 -2.75 -6.97 11.07
C GLY A 5 -3.70 -8.13 10.85
N LEU A 6 -3.32 -9.40 11.05
CA LEU A 6 -4.27 -10.53 10.97
C LEU A 6 -5.40 -10.42 12.00
N PHE A 7 -5.13 -9.77 13.14
CA PHE A 7 -6.13 -9.56 14.19
C PHE A 7 -6.75 -8.16 14.16
N GLY A 8 -6.49 -7.35 13.15
CA GLY A 8 -6.91 -5.97 13.14
C GLY A 8 -6.38 -5.16 14.32
N GLU A 9 -5.18 -5.49 14.78
CA GLU A 9 -4.51 -4.81 15.87
C GLU A 9 -4.03 -3.44 15.44
N LEU A 10 -4.26 -2.44 16.25
CA LEU A 10 -3.84 -1.07 15.98
C LEU A 10 -2.53 -0.77 16.72
N TYR A 11 -1.43 -0.72 15.99
CA TYR A 11 -0.10 -0.48 16.58
C TYR A 11 0.08 0.95 17.07
N HIS A 12 0.79 1.06 18.20
CA HIS A 12 1.17 2.33 18.79
C HIS A 12 2.68 2.35 19.08
N PHE A 13 3.36 3.29 18.44
CA PHE A 13 4.77 3.57 18.70
C PHE A 13 4.88 4.96 19.36
N PRO A 14 5.14 5.04 20.67
CA PRO A 14 5.22 6.30 21.37
C PRO A 14 6.43 7.12 20.94
N ALA A 15 6.28 8.45 20.99
CA ALA A 15 7.38 9.38 20.78
C ALA A 15 8.50 9.18 21.82
N GLY A 16 9.74 9.46 21.43
CA GLY A 16 10.86 9.30 22.34
C GLY A 16 12.09 10.11 21.97
N THR A 17 12.96 10.35 22.96
CA THR A 17 14.31 10.89 22.76
C THR A 17 15.34 9.84 23.11
N HIS A 18 16.27 9.60 22.21
CA HIS A 18 17.24 8.52 22.31
C HIS A 18 18.69 9.05 22.36
N LYS A 19 19.56 8.31 23.03
CA LYS A 19 21.00 8.63 23.04
C LYS A 19 21.61 8.33 21.66
N LYS A 20 22.63 9.10 21.27
CA LYS A 20 23.39 8.82 20.04
C LYS A 20 24.01 7.43 20.12
N GLY A 21 23.92 6.66 19.02
CA GLY A 21 24.45 5.30 18.94
C GLY A 21 23.56 4.24 19.59
N THR A 22 22.34 4.59 20.05
CA THR A 22 21.36 3.57 20.43
C THR A 22 21.03 2.71 19.20
N MET A 23 21.14 1.39 19.34
CA MET A 23 20.74 0.45 18.29
C MET A 23 19.36 -0.11 18.62
N VAL A 24 18.58 -0.39 17.57
CA VAL A 24 17.29 -1.07 17.66
C VAL A 24 17.28 -2.27 16.74
N ASP A 25 16.69 -3.36 17.22
CA ASP A 25 16.49 -4.58 16.45
C ASP A 25 15.41 -4.35 15.39
N VAL A 26 15.62 -4.94 14.22
CA VAL A 26 14.67 -4.97 13.12
C VAL A 26 14.28 -6.42 12.86
N TYR A 27 12.98 -6.63 12.80
CA TYR A 27 12.37 -7.91 12.48
C TYR A 27 11.54 -7.77 11.22
N GLU A 28 11.56 -8.78 10.37
CA GLU A 28 10.66 -8.85 9.24
C GLU A 28 9.21 -8.78 9.73
N TRP A 29 8.44 -7.94 9.09
CA TRP A 29 7.11 -7.57 9.54
C TRP A 29 6.12 -8.75 9.58
N ASP A 30 6.17 -9.62 8.57
CA ASP A 30 5.21 -10.71 8.41
C ASP A 30 5.57 -11.97 9.22
N THR A 31 6.86 -12.25 9.36
CA THR A 31 7.33 -13.52 9.95
C THR A 31 7.99 -13.38 11.30
N HIS A 32 8.24 -12.13 11.75
CA HIS A 32 9.05 -11.79 12.92
C HIS A 32 10.48 -12.37 12.90
N LYS A 33 10.99 -12.68 11.70
CA LYS A 33 12.39 -13.08 11.53
C LYS A 33 13.30 -11.90 11.85
N TYR A 34 14.27 -12.12 12.72
CA TYR A 34 15.29 -11.12 13.02
C TYR A 34 16.14 -10.83 11.77
N LEU A 35 16.23 -9.55 11.38
CA LEU A 35 16.97 -9.10 10.22
C LEU A 35 18.30 -8.41 10.58
N GLY A 36 18.39 -7.76 11.73
CA GLY A 36 19.59 -7.05 12.15
C GLY A 36 19.28 -5.85 13.04
N GLN A 37 20.24 -4.92 13.11
CA GLN A 37 20.12 -3.70 13.91
C GLN A 37 20.38 -2.46 13.07
N ILE A 38 19.67 -1.39 13.42
CA ILE A 38 19.88 -0.05 12.84
C ILE A 38 20.10 0.97 13.96
N GLU A 39 20.72 2.10 13.63
CA GLU A 39 20.84 3.21 14.58
C GLU A 39 19.47 3.90 14.76
N GLN A 40 19.07 4.10 16.03
CA GLN A 40 17.86 4.82 16.38
C GLN A 40 18.02 6.31 16.14
N ALA A 41 16.97 6.94 15.59
CA ALA A 41 16.92 8.39 15.48
C ALA A 41 16.98 9.05 16.87
N ARG A 42 17.62 10.23 16.97
CA ARG A 42 17.71 10.98 18.22
C ARG A 42 16.34 11.37 18.78
N GLN A 43 15.42 11.63 17.91
CA GLN A 43 14.01 11.92 18.20
C GLN A 43 13.14 11.05 17.35
N THR A 44 12.16 10.36 17.95
CA THR A 44 11.08 9.65 17.27
C THR A 44 9.75 10.30 17.60
N TYR A 45 8.81 10.21 16.67
CA TYR A 45 7.47 10.76 16.77
C TYR A 45 6.45 9.69 17.11
N ASN A 46 5.34 10.12 17.69
CA ASN A 46 4.24 9.23 18.02
C ASN A 46 3.57 8.74 16.73
N VAL A 47 3.31 7.43 16.65
CA VAL A 47 2.67 6.76 15.50
C VAL A 47 1.53 5.90 16.01
N ILE A 48 0.37 5.99 15.36
CA ILE A 48 -0.75 5.04 15.56
C ILE A 48 -1.13 4.46 14.21
N GLY A 49 -1.01 3.14 14.07
CA GLY A 49 -1.20 2.47 12.79
C GLY A 49 -0.34 3.11 11.71
N ASN A 50 -0.96 3.61 10.66
CA ASN A 50 -0.29 4.17 9.49
C ASN A 50 -0.22 5.70 9.46
N ILE A 51 -0.40 6.38 10.60
CA ILE A 51 -0.33 7.84 10.71
C ILE A 51 0.50 8.29 11.92
N ASN A 52 1.23 9.40 11.79
CA ASN A 52 1.99 10.00 12.89
C ASN A 52 1.37 11.30 13.42
N GLU A 53 1.94 11.83 14.49
CA GLU A 53 1.47 13.05 15.16
C GLU A 53 1.57 14.34 14.32
N TYR A 54 2.32 14.33 13.22
CA TYR A 54 2.41 15.42 12.23
C TYR A 54 1.49 15.21 11.03
N GLN A 55 0.53 14.28 11.11
CA GLN A 55 -0.40 13.95 10.03
C GLN A 55 0.29 13.35 8.80
N VAL A 56 1.49 12.80 8.92
CA VAL A 56 2.08 12.01 7.83
C VAL A 56 1.49 10.62 7.86
N THR A 57 1.05 10.13 6.71
CA THR A 57 0.53 8.76 6.54
C THR A 57 1.28 8.02 5.45
N ILE A 58 1.50 6.72 5.64
CA ILE A 58 2.14 5.84 4.67
C ILE A 58 1.29 4.57 4.54
N ALA A 59 0.91 4.24 3.32
CA ALA A 59 0.26 2.98 2.95
C ALA A 59 1.04 2.33 1.81
N GLU A 60 0.84 1.03 1.59
CA GLU A 60 1.58 0.31 0.56
C GLU A 60 0.74 -0.75 -0.18
N THR A 61 1.31 -1.24 -1.29
CA THR A 61 0.94 -2.51 -1.91
C THR A 61 2.18 -3.16 -2.54
N THR A 62 2.42 -4.42 -2.22
CA THR A 62 3.49 -5.20 -2.83
C THR A 62 3.19 -5.48 -4.30
N PHE A 63 4.07 -5.06 -5.20
CA PHE A 63 3.96 -5.40 -6.63
C PHE A 63 4.86 -6.57 -7.06
N GLY A 64 5.67 -7.08 -6.15
CA GLY A 64 6.62 -8.16 -6.44
C GLY A 64 7.79 -7.69 -7.30
N GLY A 65 7.57 -7.54 -8.59
CA GLY A 65 8.61 -7.15 -9.54
C GLY A 65 9.55 -8.30 -9.89
N ARG A 66 10.79 -7.99 -10.24
CA ARG A 66 11.80 -8.99 -10.62
C ARG A 66 12.33 -9.72 -9.40
N PRO A 67 12.14 -11.05 -9.28
CA PRO A 67 12.48 -11.79 -8.07
C PRO A 67 14.00 -11.81 -7.77
N GLU A 68 14.84 -11.69 -8.79
CA GLU A 68 16.30 -11.61 -8.65
C GLU A 68 16.80 -10.33 -7.96
N LEU A 69 15.91 -9.34 -7.78
CA LEU A 69 16.23 -8.08 -7.10
C LEU A 69 15.90 -8.09 -5.61
N VAL A 70 15.33 -9.17 -5.09
CA VAL A 70 15.10 -9.33 -3.66
C VAL A 70 16.43 -9.60 -2.94
N ASP A 71 16.78 -8.78 -1.95
CA ASP A 71 17.99 -8.95 -1.14
C ASP A 71 17.64 -9.53 0.24
N THR A 72 17.72 -10.84 0.38
CA THR A 72 17.44 -11.54 1.63
C THR A 72 18.52 -11.37 2.70
N THR A 73 19.59 -10.59 2.43
CA THR A 73 20.65 -10.23 3.37
C THR A 73 20.52 -8.82 3.92
N ALA A 74 19.56 -8.05 3.42
CA ALA A 74 19.27 -6.70 3.86
C ALA A 74 18.56 -6.67 5.22
N VAL A 75 18.48 -5.49 5.83
CA VAL A 75 17.99 -5.33 7.21
C VAL A 75 16.61 -4.68 7.26
N ILE A 76 16.23 -3.90 6.24
CA ILE A 76 14.97 -3.15 6.24
C ILE A 76 13.96 -3.83 5.30
N ASP A 77 12.86 -4.32 5.86
CA ASP A 77 11.69 -4.77 5.10
C ASP A 77 10.65 -3.63 4.92
N TYR A 78 9.64 -3.88 4.09
CA TYR A 78 8.63 -2.87 3.75
C TYR A 78 7.84 -2.36 4.97
N GLY A 79 7.44 -3.26 5.87
CA GLY A 79 6.66 -2.91 7.05
C GLY A 79 7.49 -2.10 8.05
N SER A 80 8.73 -2.54 8.34
CA SER A 80 9.67 -1.75 9.15
C SER A 80 9.92 -0.38 8.54
N LEU A 81 10.04 -0.30 7.21
CA LEU A 81 10.26 0.97 6.51
C LEU A 81 9.12 1.96 6.71
N ILE A 82 7.87 1.48 6.76
CA ILE A 82 6.69 2.33 7.02
C ILE A 82 6.77 2.96 8.41
N TYR A 83 6.87 2.17 9.46
CA TYR A 83 6.86 2.76 10.81
C TYR A 83 8.12 3.58 11.11
N LEU A 84 9.29 3.20 10.58
CA LEU A 84 10.52 3.99 10.71
C LEU A 84 10.41 5.32 9.97
N GLY A 85 9.80 5.33 8.78
CA GLY A 85 9.48 6.54 8.04
C GLY A 85 8.55 7.45 8.83
N LEU A 86 7.47 6.92 9.39
CA LEU A 86 6.51 7.66 10.21
C LEU A 86 7.12 8.19 11.51
N GLN A 87 7.93 7.40 12.21
CA GLN A 87 8.60 7.82 13.45
C GLN A 87 9.64 8.92 13.26
N ARG A 88 10.10 9.16 12.03
CA ARG A 88 11.26 10.01 11.75
C ARG A 88 10.98 11.18 10.82
N SER A 89 9.71 11.40 10.42
CA SER A 89 9.34 12.45 9.45
C SER A 89 8.20 13.33 9.94
N ARG A 90 8.16 14.58 9.45
CA ARG A 90 7.10 15.57 9.70
C ARG A 90 6.34 15.96 8.44
N THR A 91 6.85 15.56 7.27
CA THR A 91 6.22 15.81 5.98
C THR A 91 6.38 14.60 5.08
N ALA A 92 5.56 14.50 4.03
CA ALA A 92 5.67 13.45 3.04
C ALA A 92 7.05 13.41 2.38
N ARG A 93 7.63 14.54 2.03
CA ARG A 93 8.99 14.63 1.45
C ARG A 93 10.07 14.16 2.41
N GLU A 94 9.95 14.52 3.69
CA GLU A 94 10.89 14.05 4.70
C GLU A 94 10.77 12.53 4.89
N ALA A 95 9.55 11.98 4.83
CA ALA A 95 9.34 10.52 4.86
C ALA A 95 10.03 9.82 3.69
N ILE A 96 9.85 10.30 2.46
CA ILE A 96 10.54 9.75 1.27
C ILE A 96 12.05 9.77 1.48
N LYS A 97 12.61 10.88 1.96
CA LYS A 97 14.04 11.01 2.23
C LYS A 97 14.51 10.02 3.28
N VAL A 98 13.83 9.94 4.42
CA VAL A 98 14.16 9.01 5.51
C VAL A 98 14.12 7.56 5.02
N MET A 99 13.06 7.16 4.33
CA MET A 99 12.90 5.79 3.82
C MET A 99 14.03 5.43 2.84
N THR A 100 14.34 6.32 1.91
CA THR A 100 15.36 6.06 0.89
C THR A 100 16.79 6.08 1.45
N GLU A 101 17.08 6.93 2.45
CA GLU A 101 18.36 6.92 3.17
C GLU A 101 18.54 5.65 4.01
N LEU A 102 17.49 5.17 4.68
CA LEU A 102 17.53 3.93 5.45
C LEU A 102 17.84 2.73 4.55
N VAL A 103 17.15 2.57 3.43
CA VAL A 103 17.43 1.44 2.52
C VAL A 103 18.80 1.57 1.86
N GLN A 104 19.27 2.78 1.58
CA GLN A 104 20.62 2.99 1.06
C GLN A 104 21.69 2.55 2.07
N GLN A 105 21.45 2.78 3.36
CA GLN A 105 22.40 2.45 4.42
C GLN A 105 22.32 0.97 4.84
N TYR A 106 21.13 0.39 4.94
CA TYR A 106 20.89 -0.92 5.54
C TYR A 106 20.42 -2.00 4.56
N GLY A 107 20.16 -1.62 3.30
CA GLY A 107 19.57 -2.49 2.27
C GLY A 107 18.05 -2.62 2.38
N TYR A 108 17.44 -3.18 1.35
CA TYR A 108 16.00 -3.40 1.26
C TYR A 108 15.69 -4.87 1.07
N TYR A 109 15.04 -5.47 2.08
CA TYR A 109 14.83 -6.92 2.20
C TYR A 109 13.64 -7.42 1.36
N SER A 110 12.60 -6.61 1.20
CA SER A 110 11.35 -7.04 0.56
C SER A 110 11.42 -7.08 -0.97
N SER A 111 10.39 -7.64 -1.58
CA SER A 111 10.10 -7.51 -3.02
C SER A 111 9.70 -6.06 -3.36
N GLY A 112 9.29 -5.79 -4.60
CA GLY A 112 8.93 -4.43 -5.00
C GLY A 112 7.66 -3.93 -4.33
N GLU A 113 7.68 -2.66 -3.89
CA GLU A 113 6.58 -1.99 -3.19
C GLU A 113 6.19 -0.66 -3.82
N SER A 114 4.88 -0.41 -3.88
CA SER A 114 4.30 0.91 -4.14
C SER A 114 3.84 1.51 -2.82
N PHE A 115 4.38 2.67 -2.45
CA PHE A 115 3.98 3.41 -1.26
C PHE A 115 3.14 4.64 -1.64
N THR A 116 2.02 4.86 -0.97
CA THR A 116 1.35 6.16 -0.91
C THR A 116 1.83 6.87 0.33
N ILE A 117 2.46 8.03 0.17
CA ILE A 117 3.02 8.84 1.25
C ILE A 117 2.34 10.21 1.19
N ALA A 118 1.66 10.60 2.26
CA ALA A 118 0.89 11.85 2.26
C ALA A 118 1.04 12.62 3.56
N ASP A 119 0.88 13.94 3.45
CA ASP A 119 0.72 14.87 4.55
C ASP A 119 -0.44 15.85 4.24
N PRO A 120 -0.75 16.86 5.09
CA PRO A 120 -1.84 17.79 4.83
C PRO A 120 -1.75 18.59 3.53
N ASN A 121 -0.60 18.62 2.86
CA ASN A 121 -0.32 19.51 1.73
C ASN A 121 -0.09 18.77 0.41
N GLU A 122 0.40 17.52 0.47
CA GLU A 122 0.75 16.78 -0.74
C GLU A 122 0.64 15.26 -0.57
N ILE A 123 0.45 14.58 -1.71
CA ILE A 123 0.41 13.11 -1.81
C ILE A 123 1.46 12.68 -2.83
N TRP A 124 2.20 11.64 -2.51
CA TRP A 124 3.23 11.03 -3.35
C TRP A 124 2.96 9.54 -3.54
N ILE A 125 3.18 9.06 -4.75
CA ILE A 125 3.31 7.63 -5.04
C ILE A 125 4.80 7.36 -5.21
N MET A 126 5.36 6.49 -4.37
CA MET A 126 6.76 6.04 -4.48
C MET A 126 6.78 4.55 -4.78
N GLU A 127 7.51 4.16 -5.82
CA GLU A 127 7.76 2.76 -6.14
C GLU A 127 9.23 2.44 -5.91
N MET A 128 9.49 1.30 -5.25
CA MET A 128 10.81 0.89 -4.82
C MET A 128 11.00 -0.61 -4.99
N ILE A 129 12.21 -1.02 -5.38
CA ILE A 129 12.62 -2.43 -5.41
C ILE A 129 14.13 -2.52 -5.10
N GLY A 130 14.55 -3.60 -4.47
CA GLY A 130 15.96 -3.85 -4.17
C GLY A 130 16.85 -3.98 -5.40
N LYS A 131 18.14 -4.18 -5.18
CA LYS A 131 19.15 -4.37 -6.24
C LYS A 131 19.67 -5.79 -6.35
N GLY A 132 19.11 -6.70 -5.56
CA GLY A 132 19.53 -8.08 -5.46
C GLY A 132 20.64 -8.32 -4.44
N PRO A 133 20.93 -9.59 -4.13
CA PRO A 133 21.88 -9.98 -3.11
C PRO A 133 23.27 -9.37 -3.32
N GLY A 134 23.84 -8.82 -2.26
CA GLY A 134 25.19 -8.23 -2.26
C GLY A 134 25.27 -6.80 -2.80
N ILE A 135 24.19 -6.21 -3.29
CA ILE A 135 24.15 -4.82 -3.74
C ILE A 135 23.21 -4.03 -2.81
N ARG A 136 23.81 -3.29 -1.88
CA ARG A 136 23.05 -2.52 -0.89
C ARG A 136 22.27 -1.37 -1.54
N GLY A 137 21.07 -1.09 -1.01
CA GLY A 137 20.20 -0.02 -1.46
C GLY A 137 19.01 -0.52 -2.27
N ALA A 138 18.31 0.41 -2.86
CA ALA A 138 17.17 0.16 -3.72
C ALA A 138 17.17 1.12 -4.93
N VAL A 139 16.50 0.75 -6.00
CA VAL A 139 16.07 1.68 -7.05
C VAL A 139 14.64 2.10 -6.74
N TRP A 140 14.36 3.37 -6.91
CA TRP A 140 13.06 3.94 -6.59
C TRP A 140 12.77 5.21 -7.38
N VAL A 141 11.49 5.51 -7.51
CA VAL A 141 10.97 6.77 -8.06
C VAL A 141 9.73 7.18 -7.28
N ALA A 142 9.61 8.48 -6.98
CA ALA A 142 8.45 9.05 -6.31
C ALA A 142 7.89 10.20 -7.15
N VAL A 143 6.57 10.19 -7.38
CA VAL A 143 5.88 11.21 -8.18
C VAL A 143 4.75 11.80 -7.34
N ARG A 144 4.69 13.15 -7.30
CA ARG A 144 3.63 13.87 -6.61
C ARG A 144 2.32 13.78 -7.38
N VAL A 145 1.24 13.46 -6.70
CA VAL A 145 -0.10 13.48 -7.27
C VAL A 145 -0.58 14.94 -7.38
N PRO A 146 -1.04 15.42 -8.53
CA PRO A 146 -1.60 16.77 -8.66
C PRO A 146 -2.83 16.98 -7.77
N ASP A 147 -3.02 18.21 -7.29
CA ASP A 147 -4.01 18.53 -6.24
C ASP A 147 -5.47 18.22 -6.59
N ASP A 148 -5.85 18.23 -7.88
CA ASP A 148 -7.20 17.93 -8.33
C ASP A 148 -7.36 16.51 -8.91
N CYS A 149 -6.35 15.66 -8.69
CA CYS A 149 -6.29 14.29 -9.19
C CYS A 149 -6.45 13.26 -8.08
N ILE A 150 -6.82 12.07 -8.50
CA ILE A 150 -6.77 10.84 -7.72
C ILE A 150 -5.75 9.89 -8.33
N SER A 151 -5.19 9.03 -7.50
CA SER A 151 -4.34 7.93 -7.89
C SER A 151 -4.73 6.67 -7.11
N ALA A 152 -4.36 5.52 -7.64
CA ALA A 152 -4.49 4.25 -6.96
C ALA A 152 -3.39 3.29 -7.43
N HIS A 153 -3.00 2.37 -6.57
CA HIS A 153 -2.15 1.23 -6.90
C HIS A 153 -2.69 -0.02 -6.18
N ALA A 154 -2.46 -1.17 -6.76
CA ALA A 154 -3.01 -2.42 -6.27
C ALA A 154 -2.14 -3.60 -6.72
N ASN A 155 -1.02 -3.80 -6.06
CA ASN A 155 -0.07 -4.89 -6.29
C ASN A 155 0.54 -4.93 -7.72
N GLN A 156 0.67 -3.77 -8.37
CA GLN A 156 1.40 -3.62 -9.63
C GLN A 156 2.08 -2.26 -9.66
N SER A 157 3.34 -2.21 -10.13
CA SER A 157 4.05 -0.98 -10.40
C SER A 157 3.36 -0.21 -11.54
N ARG A 158 3.16 1.09 -11.37
CA ARG A 158 2.39 1.94 -12.29
C ARG A 158 3.10 3.20 -12.72
N ILE A 159 4.26 3.51 -12.15
CA ILE A 159 5.07 4.64 -12.61
C ILE A 159 5.79 4.21 -13.90
N HIS A 160 5.26 4.63 -15.04
CA HIS A 160 5.90 4.44 -16.33
C HIS A 160 7.00 5.50 -16.53
N THR A 161 6.78 6.45 -17.43
CA THR A 161 7.69 7.58 -17.61
C THR A 161 7.44 8.66 -16.57
N PHE A 162 8.49 9.36 -16.18
CA PHE A 162 8.43 10.46 -15.21
C PHE A 162 9.36 11.59 -15.61
N ASP A 163 9.02 12.82 -15.23
CA ASP A 163 9.79 14.01 -15.57
C ASP A 163 10.98 14.17 -14.62
N MET A 164 12.17 13.82 -15.09
CA MET A 164 13.43 13.91 -14.33
C MET A 164 13.87 15.35 -14.05
N GLU A 165 13.36 16.32 -14.78
CA GLU A 165 13.71 17.74 -14.63
C GLU A 165 12.78 18.44 -13.62
N ASP A 166 11.59 17.92 -13.37
CA ASP A 166 10.66 18.47 -12.39
C ASP A 166 11.00 18.06 -10.95
N LYS A 167 11.97 18.76 -10.37
CA LYS A 167 12.43 18.50 -8.98
C LYS A 167 11.37 18.80 -7.91
N ASN A 168 10.29 19.48 -8.26
CA ASN A 168 9.20 19.76 -7.33
C ASN A 168 8.22 18.61 -7.24
N ASN A 169 8.02 17.85 -8.30
CA ASN A 169 7.01 16.81 -8.39
C ASN A 169 7.59 15.42 -8.68
N CYS A 170 8.92 15.30 -8.81
CA CYS A 170 9.58 14.02 -9.04
C CYS A 170 10.88 13.90 -8.24
N MET A 171 11.04 12.78 -7.53
CA MET A 171 12.26 12.35 -6.86
C MET A 171 12.60 10.93 -7.29
N TYR A 172 13.88 10.58 -7.40
CA TYR A 172 14.29 9.25 -7.86
C TYR A 172 15.70 8.90 -7.43
N ALA A 173 16.01 7.60 -7.38
CA ALA A 173 17.36 7.12 -7.11
C ALA A 173 18.30 7.54 -8.25
N PRO A 174 19.49 8.09 -7.96
CA PRO A 174 20.41 8.59 -8.99
C PRO A 174 20.76 7.55 -10.05
N ASP A 175 20.74 6.28 -9.70
CA ASP A 175 21.11 5.15 -10.55
C ASP A 175 19.91 4.36 -11.10
N VAL A 176 18.68 4.85 -10.95
CA VAL A 176 17.45 4.15 -11.36
C VAL A 176 17.47 3.72 -12.84
N ILE A 177 18.08 4.52 -13.74
CA ILE A 177 18.19 4.18 -15.17
C ILE A 177 19.48 3.41 -15.47
N SER A 178 20.61 3.83 -14.89
CA SER A 178 21.90 3.17 -15.15
C SER A 178 21.91 1.73 -14.66
N PHE A 179 21.31 1.46 -13.51
CA PHE A 179 21.14 0.11 -12.97
C PHE A 179 20.25 -0.76 -13.88
N ALA A 180 19.14 -0.22 -14.42
CA ALA A 180 18.31 -0.94 -15.38
C ALA A 180 19.07 -1.30 -16.65
N ARG A 181 19.96 -0.41 -17.14
CA ARG A 181 20.82 -0.69 -18.29
C ARG A 181 21.87 -1.76 -17.99
N GLU A 182 22.51 -1.66 -16.84
CA GLU A 182 23.51 -2.66 -16.40
C GLU A 182 22.89 -4.07 -16.32
N LYS A 183 21.68 -4.17 -15.83
CA LYS A 183 20.93 -5.44 -15.75
C LYS A 183 20.30 -5.88 -17.08
N GLY A 184 20.37 -5.08 -18.14
CA GLY A 184 19.74 -5.38 -19.42
C GLY A 184 18.22 -5.22 -19.44
N TYR A 185 17.63 -4.55 -18.47
CA TYR A 185 16.18 -4.32 -18.39
C TYR A 185 15.70 -3.15 -19.26
N PHE A 186 16.63 -2.29 -19.66
CA PHE A 186 16.35 -1.12 -20.48
C PHE A 186 17.51 -0.79 -21.40
N ASN A 187 17.21 -0.47 -22.68
CA ASN A 187 18.20 -0.10 -23.68
C ASN A 187 17.73 1.08 -24.57
N GLY A 188 17.07 2.06 -23.97
CA GLY A 188 16.55 3.24 -24.66
C GLY A 188 17.21 4.53 -24.22
N ILE A 189 16.69 5.66 -24.69
CA ILE A 189 17.07 7.00 -24.22
C ILE A 189 16.33 7.31 -22.91
N ASN A 190 16.92 8.13 -22.04
CA ASN A 190 16.40 8.34 -20.66
C ASN A 190 14.93 8.77 -20.63
N LYS A 191 14.48 9.62 -21.57
CA LYS A 191 13.09 10.10 -21.62
C LYS A 191 12.04 9.01 -21.84
N ASP A 192 12.45 7.87 -22.40
CA ASP A 192 11.57 6.73 -22.69
C ASP A 192 11.64 5.67 -21.60
N PHE A 193 12.40 5.93 -20.53
CA PHE A 193 12.54 5.00 -19.42
C PHE A 193 11.21 4.87 -18.67
N SER A 194 10.75 3.64 -18.53
CA SER A 194 9.59 3.27 -17.71
C SER A 194 10.05 2.44 -16.53
N PHE A 195 9.81 2.93 -15.30
CA PHE A 195 10.13 2.19 -14.08
C PHE A 195 9.37 0.86 -14.03
N ALA A 196 8.06 0.90 -14.25
CA ALA A 196 7.22 -0.29 -14.23
C ALA A 196 7.68 -1.35 -15.25
N ASN A 197 7.94 -0.96 -16.51
CA ASN A 197 8.39 -1.90 -17.52
C ASN A 197 9.77 -2.50 -17.23
N ALA A 198 10.68 -1.70 -16.65
CA ALA A 198 12.03 -2.15 -16.33
C ALA A 198 12.04 -3.10 -15.14
N TYR A 199 11.32 -2.79 -14.08
CA TYR A 199 11.44 -3.47 -12.78
C TYR A 199 10.29 -4.40 -12.43
N ALA A 200 9.10 -4.19 -13.00
CA ALA A 200 7.90 -4.99 -12.73
C ALA A 200 7.04 -5.13 -14.00
N PRO A 201 7.54 -5.80 -15.06
CA PRO A 201 6.79 -5.95 -16.29
C PRO A 201 5.44 -6.61 -16.05
N LEU A 202 4.39 -6.00 -16.59
CA LEU A 202 3.01 -6.43 -16.44
C LEU A 202 2.74 -7.71 -17.22
N ASP A 203 2.15 -8.70 -16.59
CA ASP A 203 1.53 -9.83 -17.24
C ASP A 203 -0.02 -9.72 -17.27
N PHE A 204 -0.69 -10.68 -17.91
CA PHE A 204 -2.15 -10.65 -17.97
C PHE A 204 -2.80 -10.92 -16.62
N GLY A 205 -2.19 -11.74 -15.78
CA GLY A 205 -2.67 -12.02 -14.42
C GLY A 205 -2.67 -10.74 -13.57
N ALA A 206 -1.55 -10.01 -13.55
CA ALA A 206 -1.44 -8.73 -12.86
C ALA A 206 -2.43 -7.68 -13.40
N ARG A 207 -2.67 -7.66 -14.72
CA ARG A 207 -3.70 -6.79 -15.33
C ARG A 207 -5.09 -7.05 -14.76
N ARG A 208 -5.47 -8.31 -14.58
CA ARG A 208 -6.77 -8.71 -14.08
C ARG A 208 -6.90 -8.67 -12.56
N PHE A 209 -5.87 -9.08 -11.83
CA PHE A 209 -5.90 -9.04 -10.36
C PHE A 209 -5.59 -7.67 -9.78
N CYS A 210 -4.70 -6.91 -10.43
CA CYS A 210 -4.17 -5.67 -9.89
C CYS A 210 -4.80 -4.45 -10.55
N GLU A 211 -4.55 -4.25 -11.84
CA GLU A 211 -5.00 -3.06 -12.56
C GLU A 211 -6.54 -2.96 -12.66
N ALA A 212 -7.29 -4.08 -12.61
CA ALA A 212 -8.75 -4.03 -12.56
C ALA A 212 -9.27 -3.33 -11.31
N ARG A 213 -8.61 -3.46 -10.15
CA ARG A 213 -8.96 -2.73 -8.92
C ARG A 213 -8.73 -1.23 -9.06
N VAL A 214 -7.62 -0.84 -9.69
CA VAL A 214 -7.33 0.56 -10.01
C VAL A 214 -8.38 1.12 -10.98
N TRP A 215 -8.72 0.34 -12.02
CA TRP A 215 -9.79 0.71 -12.94
C TRP A 215 -11.12 0.95 -12.22
N SER A 216 -11.53 0.05 -11.33
CA SER A 216 -12.77 0.20 -10.57
C SER A 216 -12.78 1.50 -9.77
N TYR A 217 -11.69 1.79 -9.05
CA TYR A 217 -11.54 3.03 -8.30
C TYR A 217 -11.63 4.26 -9.21
N PHE A 218 -10.96 4.27 -10.36
CA PHE A 218 -11.04 5.36 -11.32
C PHE A 218 -12.46 5.49 -11.89
N ASN A 219 -13.12 4.38 -12.21
CA ASN A 219 -14.48 4.38 -12.75
C ASN A 219 -15.51 5.00 -11.79
N MET A 220 -15.26 4.98 -10.48
CA MET A 220 -16.14 5.63 -9.48
C MET A 220 -15.98 7.15 -9.44
N PHE A 221 -14.82 7.69 -9.79
CA PHE A 221 -14.44 9.06 -9.48
C PHE A 221 -13.99 9.90 -10.68
N THR A 222 -13.99 9.33 -11.90
CA THR A 222 -13.72 10.09 -13.12
C THR A 222 -14.71 9.74 -14.22
N ASP A 223 -15.02 10.69 -15.09
CA ASP A 223 -15.88 10.47 -16.26
C ASP A 223 -15.19 9.65 -17.35
N GLN A 224 -13.89 9.41 -17.22
CA GLN A 224 -13.06 8.65 -18.18
C GLN A 224 -12.96 7.15 -17.87
N GLY A 225 -13.53 6.67 -16.77
CA GLY A 225 -13.36 5.29 -16.30
C GLY A 225 -13.71 4.25 -17.36
N ALA A 226 -14.78 4.44 -18.11
CA ALA A 226 -15.20 3.53 -19.17
C ALA A 226 -14.14 3.38 -20.29
N ASN A 227 -13.33 4.41 -20.55
CA ASN A 227 -12.29 4.41 -21.59
C ASN A 227 -11.15 3.43 -21.27
N TYR A 228 -10.95 3.09 -20.01
CA TYR A 228 -9.88 2.19 -19.55
C TYR A 228 -10.30 0.70 -19.50
N LEU A 229 -11.59 0.40 -19.63
CA LEU A 229 -12.07 -1.00 -19.64
C LEU A 229 -11.42 -1.87 -20.73
N PRO A 230 -11.17 -1.40 -21.97
CA PRO A 230 -10.46 -2.19 -22.96
C PRO A 230 -9.05 -2.64 -22.54
N TYR A 231 -8.33 -1.82 -21.75
CA TYR A 231 -7.03 -2.21 -21.18
C TYR A 231 -7.18 -3.38 -20.21
N ILE A 232 -8.14 -3.29 -19.29
CA ILE A 232 -8.42 -4.37 -18.32
C ILE A 232 -8.86 -5.66 -19.01
N GLN A 233 -9.55 -5.56 -20.15
CA GLN A 233 -9.99 -6.70 -20.95
C GLN A 233 -8.88 -7.28 -21.85
N GLY A 234 -7.67 -6.71 -21.86
CA GLY A 234 -6.57 -7.15 -22.72
C GLY A 234 -6.74 -6.78 -24.20
N LYS A 235 -7.66 -5.88 -24.54
CA LYS A 235 -7.92 -5.41 -25.91
C LYS A 235 -6.94 -4.34 -26.39
N THR A 236 -6.25 -3.69 -25.48
CA THR A 236 -5.16 -2.75 -25.73
C THR A 236 -4.05 -2.94 -24.72
N ASN A 237 -2.83 -2.54 -25.06
CA ASN A 237 -1.67 -2.52 -24.14
C ASN A 237 -1.34 -1.11 -23.62
N GLU A 238 -2.13 -0.11 -23.98
CA GLU A 238 -1.95 1.24 -23.48
C GLU A 238 -2.36 1.28 -22.01
N PRO A 239 -1.42 1.55 -21.07
CA PRO A 239 -1.70 1.53 -19.64
C PRO A 239 -2.59 2.71 -19.23
N MET A 240 -3.31 2.54 -18.14
CA MET A 240 -4.02 3.65 -17.50
C MET A 240 -3.01 4.67 -16.96
N PRO A 241 -3.34 5.98 -16.96
CA PRO A 241 -2.47 6.99 -16.37
C PRO A 241 -2.29 6.74 -14.86
N LEU A 242 -1.16 7.20 -14.30
CA LEU A 242 -0.87 7.06 -12.87
C LEU A 242 -1.91 7.79 -12.01
N PHE A 243 -2.39 8.92 -12.46
CA PHE A 243 -3.44 9.71 -11.82
C PHE A 243 -4.43 10.28 -12.83
N VAL A 244 -5.65 10.49 -12.40
CA VAL A 244 -6.74 11.04 -13.23
C VAL A 244 -7.43 12.16 -12.47
N LYS A 245 -7.99 13.12 -13.20
CA LYS A 245 -8.76 14.19 -12.61
C LYS A 245 -10.07 13.65 -12.03
N ALA A 246 -10.35 14.00 -10.78
CA ALA A 246 -11.62 13.66 -10.15
C ALA A 246 -12.77 14.47 -10.75
N ASN A 247 -13.93 13.85 -10.97
CA ASN A 247 -15.13 14.51 -11.49
C ASN A 247 -15.93 15.26 -10.42
N ARG A 248 -15.60 15.08 -9.15
CA ARG A 248 -16.22 15.72 -7.99
C ARG A 248 -15.27 15.74 -6.79
N LYS A 249 -15.63 16.50 -5.77
CA LYS A 249 -14.97 16.40 -4.46
C LYS A 249 -15.28 15.05 -3.84
N ILE A 250 -14.23 14.40 -3.32
CA ILE A 250 -14.30 13.08 -2.71
C ILE A 250 -14.26 13.24 -1.19
N SER A 251 -15.26 12.69 -0.52
CA SER A 251 -15.33 12.66 0.95
C SER A 251 -14.66 11.41 1.51
N VAL A 252 -14.38 11.41 2.83
CA VAL A 252 -13.93 10.22 3.55
C VAL A 252 -14.88 9.03 3.33
N ARG A 253 -16.21 9.29 3.35
CA ARG A 253 -17.21 8.24 3.12
C ARG A 253 -17.16 7.67 1.71
N ASP A 254 -16.83 8.48 0.71
CA ASP A 254 -16.64 7.98 -0.67
C ASP A 254 -15.48 7.00 -0.74
N VAL A 255 -14.37 7.31 -0.08
CA VAL A 255 -13.21 6.40 -0.02
C VAL A 255 -13.54 5.14 0.78
N GLN A 256 -14.22 5.26 1.93
CA GLN A 256 -14.69 4.11 2.71
C GLN A 256 -15.59 3.20 1.87
N ASN A 257 -16.48 3.77 1.05
CA ASN A 257 -17.33 2.99 0.15
C ASN A 257 -16.54 2.34 -0.98
N ALA A 258 -15.52 3.02 -1.52
CA ALA A 258 -14.64 2.43 -2.52
C ALA A 258 -13.86 1.23 -1.98
N MET A 259 -13.48 1.25 -0.69
CA MET A 259 -12.84 0.10 -0.04
C MET A 259 -13.79 -1.11 0.12
N ARG A 260 -15.09 -0.94 -0.11
CA ARG A 260 -16.12 -2.00 -0.09
C ARG A 260 -16.49 -2.54 -1.46
N ASP A 261 -15.82 -2.10 -2.50
CA ASP A 261 -16.15 -2.41 -3.90
C ASP A 261 -15.92 -3.87 -4.27
N HIS A 262 -16.89 -4.43 -5.03
CA HIS A 262 -16.83 -5.76 -5.64
C HIS A 262 -17.17 -5.66 -7.14
N TYR A 263 -16.82 -4.55 -7.78
CA TYR A 263 -17.14 -4.23 -9.17
C TYR A 263 -18.63 -4.06 -9.46
N GLU A 264 -19.48 -3.80 -8.46
CA GLU A 264 -20.92 -3.71 -8.61
C GLU A 264 -21.34 -2.72 -9.71
N GLY A 265 -22.27 -3.15 -10.54
CA GLY A 265 -22.78 -2.33 -11.64
C GLY A 265 -21.87 -2.20 -12.86
N THR A 266 -20.74 -2.90 -12.88
CA THR A 266 -19.76 -2.87 -13.97
C THR A 266 -19.78 -4.17 -14.80
N ALA A 267 -18.97 -4.23 -15.86
CA ALA A 267 -18.76 -5.44 -16.65
C ALA A 267 -18.00 -6.56 -15.89
N LEU A 268 -17.43 -6.26 -14.72
CA LEU A 268 -16.72 -7.20 -13.86
C LEU A 268 -17.47 -7.52 -12.57
N ASP A 269 -18.76 -7.18 -12.48
CA ASP A 269 -19.60 -7.35 -11.30
C ASP A 269 -19.61 -8.81 -10.80
N ILE A 270 -18.87 -9.07 -9.72
CA ILE A 270 -18.71 -10.43 -9.19
C ILE A 270 -19.94 -10.95 -8.43
N THR A 271 -20.98 -10.12 -8.26
CA THR A 271 -22.27 -10.55 -7.70
C THR A 271 -23.19 -11.15 -8.76
N LYS A 272 -22.82 -11.06 -10.04
CA LYS A 272 -23.65 -11.50 -11.17
C LYS A 272 -23.06 -12.66 -11.98
N ASP A 273 -21.81 -13.01 -11.74
CA ASP A 273 -21.17 -14.12 -12.43
C ASP A 273 -21.58 -15.47 -11.83
N PHE A 274 -21.13 -16.55 -12.48
CA PHE A 274 -21.41 -17.92 -12.03
C PHE A 274 -20.89 -18.20 -10.61
N GLY A 275 -19.78 -17.59 -10.21
CA GLY A 275 -19.17 -17.74 -8.89
C GLY A 275 -19.98 -17.14 -7.75
N ALA A 276 -20.92 -16.24 -8.05
CA ALA A 276 -21.80 -15.63 -7.04
C ALA A 276 -22.84 -16.61 -6.46
N GLY A 277 -23.11 -17.69 -7.16
CA GLY A 277 -24.10 -18.68 -6.75
C GLY A 277 -25.52 -18.12 -6.65
N PRO A 278 -26.44 -18.87 -6.03
CA PRO A 278 -27.88 -18.52 -5.99
C PRO A 278 -28.19 -17.31 -5.10
N TYR A 279 -27.26 -16.92 -4.24
CA TYR A 279 -27.44 -15.78 -3.31
C TYR A 279 -26.75 -14.50 -3.78
N HIS A 280 -26.14 -14.49 -4.98
CA HIS A 280 -25.43 -13.34 -5.52
C HIS A 280 -24.35 -12.81 -4.58
N THR A 281 -23.63 -13.70 -3.90
CA THR A 281 -22.58 -13.32 -2.95
C THR A 281 -21.34 -12.77 -3.69
N PRO A 282 -20.74 -11.66 -3.23
CA PRO A 282 -19.47 -11.18 -3.75
C PRO A 282 -18.27 -12.02 -3.28
N TYR A 283 -18.45 -12.88 -2.29
CA TYR A 283 -17.37 -13.66 -1.70
C TYR A 283 -17.07 -14.91 -2.54
N ARG A 284 -15.77 -15.23 -2.60
CA ARG A 284 -15.29 -16.42 -3.33
C ARG A 284 -14.79 -17.46 -2.34
N LEU A 285 -15.55 -18.55 -2.21
CA LEU A 285 -15.18 -19.68 -1.35
C LEU A 285 -14.14 -20.61 -2.01
N SER A 286 -13.97 -20.51 -3.32
CA SER A 286 -13.01 -21.29 -4.11
C SER A 286 -11.72 -20.53 -4.31
N PRO A 287 -10.60 -21.23 -4.62
CA PRO A 287 -9.36 -20.56 -5.02
C PRO A 287 -9.59 -19.56 -6.14
N LEU A 288 -8.84 -18.45 -6.13
CA LEU A 288 -8.90 -17.44 -7.21
C LEU A 288 -8.41 -18.00 -8.53
N THR A 289 -7.54 -19.03 -8.52
CA THR A 289 -7.07 -19.76 -9.70
C THR A 289 -7.47 -21.21 -9.61
N PHE A 290 -7.91 -21.80 -10.73
CA PHE A 290 -8.31 -23.21 -10.83
C PHE A 290 -8.13 -23.74 -12.25
N LYS A 291 -8.14 -25.07 -12.43
CA LYS A 291 -7.99 -25.72 -13.74
C LYS A 291 -9.24 -26.50 -14.09
N VAL A 292 -9.63 -26.41 -15.37
CA VAL A 292 -10.67 -27.26 -15.99
C VAL A 292 -10.09 -27.82 -17.27
N ASN A 293 -10.00 -29.15 -17.39
CA ASN A 293 -9.43 -29.85 -18.57
C ASN A 293 -8.04 -29.28 -18.96
N ASP A 294 -7.15 -29.13 -17.97
CA ASP A 294 -5.81 -28.54 -18.10
C ASP A 294 -5.76 -27.07 -18.51
N GLN A 295 -6.89 -26.45 -18.79
CA GLN A 295 -6.99 -25.00 -18.99
C GLN A 295 -7.07 -24.28 -17.65
N GLU A 296 -6.19 -23.32 -17.45
CA GLU A 296 -6.17 -22.47 -16.25
C GLU A 296 -7.19 -21.34 -16.36
N TYR A 297 -7.92 -21.12 -15.28
CA TYR A 297 -8.89 -20.04 -15.10
C TYR A 297 -8.62 -19.33 -13.79
N PHE A 298 -9.07 -18.09 -13.69
CA PHE A 298 -9.04 -17.32 -12.45
C PHE A 298 -10.29 -16.42 -12.35
N ASN A 299 -10.63 -16.07 -11.11
CA ASN A 299 -11.60 -15.03 -10.80
C ASN A 299 -10.88 -13.69 -10.59
N GLU A 300 -11.55 -12.59 -10.91
CA GLU A 300 -11.06 -11.25 -10.55
C GLU A 300 -10.98 -11.11 -9.03
N ARG A 301 -9.99 -10.34 -8.58
CA ARG A 301 -9.87 -9.92 -7.19
C ARG A 301 -10.42 -8.51 -7.04
N PRO A 302 -11.51 -8.27 -6.28
CA PRO A 302 -12.05 -6.93 -6.06
C PRO A 302 -11.20 -6.14 -5.06
N ILE A 303 -11.55 -4.87 -4.84
CA ILE A 303 -10.93 -4.04 -3.80
C ILE A 303 -11.24 -4.64 -2.43
N SER A 304 -12.51 -4.95 -2.15
CA SER A 304 -12.92 -5.63 -0.93
C SER A 304 -12.85 -7.15 -1.08
N THR A 305 -12.17 -7.82 -0.16
CA THR A 305 -12.09 -9.28 -0.11
C THR A 305 -12.29 -9.78 1.30
N GLN A 306 -12.84 -10.99 1.45
CA GLN A 306 -12.99 -11.63 2.77
C GLN A 306 -11.65 -11.97 3.45
N GLN A 307 -10.52 -11.91 2.73
CA GLN A 307 -9.18 -12.10 3.29
C GLN A 307 -8.63 -10.83 3.94
N THR A 308 -9.34 -9.72 3.88
CA THR A 308 -8.92 -8.47 4.50
C THR A 308 -8.83 -8.63 6.01
N GLY A 309 -7.67 -8.39 6.59
CA GLY A 309 -7.49 -8.41 8.05
C GLY A 309 -7.84 -7.08 8.70
N TRP A 310 -7.63 -5.98 7.98
CA TRP A 310 -7.92 -4.61 8.43
C TRP A 310 -7.94 -3.64 7.25
N VAL A 311 -8.58 -2.50 7.45
CA VAL A 311 -8.71 -1.44 6.46
C VAL A 311 -8.64 -0.08 7.15
N PHE A 312 -8.07 0.91 6.50
CA PHE A 312 -8.10 2.28 7.00
C PHE A 312 -8.27 3.32 5.90
N VAL A 313 -8.74 4.48 6.30
CA VAL A 313 -8.73 5.70 5.50
C VAL A 313 -8.07 6.79 6.34
N SER A 314 -6.98 7.36 5.86
CA SER A 314 -6.33 8.50 6.51
C SER A 314 -6.92 9.81 6.00
N GLN A 315 -7.21 10.71 6.92
CA GLN A 315 -7.66 12.06 6.61
C GLN A 315 -6.73 13.07 7.26
N MET A 316 -6.06 13.90 6.47
CA MET A 316 -5.20 14.97 6.92
C MET A 316 -5.88 16.32 6.66
N ARG A 317 -5.80 17.25 7.63
CA ARG A 317 -6.51 18.54 7.58
C ARG A 317 -5.58 19.69 7.95
N ALA A 318 -5.02 20.36 6.95
CA ALA A 318 -4.06 21.48 7.12
C ALA A 318 -4.61 22.65 7.95
N ASN A 319 -5.93 22.79 8.03
CA ASN A 319 -6.59 23.86 8.80
C ASN A 319 -6.87 23.50 10.28
N LYS A 320 -6.33 22.40 10.76
CA LYS A 320 -6.46 21.92 12.15
C LYS A 320 -5.09 21.77 12.80
N PRO A 321 -4.98 21.93 14.12
CA PRO A 321 -3.77 21.53 14.84
C PRO A 321 -3.46 20.05 14.61
N ASP A 322 -2.18 19.70 14.57
CA ASP A 322 -1.73 18.34 14.26
C ASP A 322 -2.35 17.28 15.19
N ALA A 323 -2.50 17.58 16.47
CA ALA A 323 -3.10 16.66 17.44
C ALA A 323 -4.50 16.16 17.07
N ILE A 324 -5.26 16.92 16.28
CA ILE A 324 -6.62 16.57 15.85
C ILE A 324 -6.79 16.67 14.32
N GLY A 325 -5.76 17.10 13.61
CA GLY A 325 -5.79 17.29 12.14
C GLY A 325 -5.79 15.98 11.39
N GLY A 326 -4.91 15.07 11.80
CA GLY A 326 -4.83 13.72 11.28
C GLY A 326 -5.85 12.79 11.94
N VAL A 327 -6.59 12.06 11.13
CA VAL A 327 -7.53 11.03 11.59
C VAL A 327 -7.27 9.75 10.83
N LEU A 328 -7.02 8.67 11.53
CA LEU A 328 -7.02 7.32 11.00
C LEU A 328 -8.42 6.73 11.21
N TRP A 329 -9.20 6.58 10.15
CA TRP A 329 -10.46 5.86 10.17
C TRP A 329 -10.14 4.38 10.01
N PHE A 330 -10.12 3.65 11.11
CA PHE A 330 -9.66 2.28 11.19
C PHE A 330 -10.83 1.30 11.30
N GLY A 331 -10.77 0.22 10.55
CA GLY A 331 -11.68 -0.91 10.64
C GLY A 331 -10.89 -2.21 10.57
N THR A 332 -11.40 -3.25 11.20
CA THR A 332 -10.76 -4.56 11.23
C THR A 332 -11.63 -5.58 10.54
N ASP A 333 -11.02 -6.64 10.02
CA ASP A 333 -11.64 -7.70 9.22
C ASP A 333 -12.13 -7.19 7.86
N ASP A 334 -13.08 -7.84 7.23
CA ASP A 334 -13.62 -7.53 5.91
C ASP A 334 -14.05 -6.07 5.77
N ALA A 335 -13.49 -5.36 4.82
CA ALA A 335 -13.79 -3.95 4.56
C ALA A 335 -15.27 -3.68 4.28
N ASN A 336 -16.00 -4.66 3.74
CA ASN A 336 -17.44 -4.55 3.45
C ASN A 336 -18.28 -4.52 4.73
N MET A 337 -17.90 -5.28 5.75
CA MET A 337 -18.70 -5.46 6.98
C MET A 337 -18.21 -4.61 8.15
N THR A 338 -17.00 -4.09 8.11
CA THR A 338 -16.40 -3.35 9.21
C THR A 338 -17.00 -1.95 9.41
N VAL A 339 -16.87 -1.44 10.64
CA VAL A 339 -17.16 -0.06 11.00
C VAL A 339 -15.85 0.72 11.10
N PHE A 340 -15.75 1.84 10.37
CA PHE A 340 -14.59 2.72 10.46
C PHE A 340 -14.65 3.59 11.72
N THR A 341 -13.73 3.34 12.64
CA THR A 341 -13.60 4.07 13.91
C THR A 341 -12.54 5.16 13.78
N PRO A 342 -12.83 6.43 14.15
CA PRO A 342 -11.83 7.49 14.12
C PRO A 342 -10.81 7.31 15.26
N VAL A 343 -9.52 7.30 14.90
CA VAL A 343 -8.39 7.23 15.84
C VAL A 343 -7.46 8.41 15.57
N TYR A 344 -6.92 9.00 16.64
CA TYR A 344 -6.02 10.16 16.59
C TYR A 344 -4.68 9.81 17.21
N CYS A 345 -3.59 10.37 16.68
CA CYS A 345 -2.25 10.19 17.24
C CYS A 345 -2.08 10.77 18.66
N CYS A 346 -2.92 11.70 19.08
CA CYS A 346 -2.95 12.19 20.46
C CYS A 346 -3.65 11.25 21.45
N THR A 347 -4.14 10.08 20.99
CA THR A 347 -4.75 9.08 21.85
C THR A 347 -3.68 8.46 22.75
N ASP A 348 -3.90 8.52 24.06
CA ASP A 348 -2.97 7.96 25.06
C ASP A 348 -2.96 6.44 25.09
N LYS A 349 -4.05 5.83 24.64
CA LYS A 349 -4.25 4.39 24.67
C LYS A 349 -5.05 3.91 23.46
N VAL A 350 -4.57 2.87 22.81
CA VAL A 350 -5.34 2.15 21.79
C VAL A 350 -6.61 1.58 22.45
N PRO A 351 -7.80 1.69 21.83
CA PRO A 351 -9.03 1.06 22.34
C PRO A 351 -8.81 -0.43 22.57
N ASP A 352 -9.27 -0.94 23.70
CA ASP A 352 -9.04 -2.34 24.11
C ASP A 352 -9.52 -3.35 23.06
N CYS A 353 -10.58 -3.04 22.32
CA CYS A 353 -11.09 -3.91 21.25
C CYS A 353 -10.20 -3.99 20.01
N TYR A 354 -9.25 -3.07 19.84
CA TYR A 354 -8.23 -3.05 18.80
C TYR A 354 -6.82 -3.41 19.30
N ALA A 355 -6.72 -3.89 20.53
CA ALA A 355 -5.50 -4.40 21.12
C ALA A 355 -5.56 -5.93 21.22
N ALA A 356 -4.41 -6.59 21.20
CA ALA A 356 -4.31 -8.07 21.31
C ALA A 356 -4.78 -8.64 22.66
N ASN A 357 -5.35 -7.83 23.53
CA ASN A 357 -5.71 -8.19 24.91
C ASN A 357 -6.80 -9.27 24.98
N GLY A 358 -6.38 -10.53 25.11
CA GLY A 358 -7.28 -11.66 25.40
C GLY A 358 -7.94 -12.30 24.19
N ALA A 359 -7.49 -11.98 22.98
CA ALA A 359 -7.89 -12.67 21.77
C ALA A 359 -6.64 -13.03 20.93
N ASP A 360 -6.67 -14.17 20.28
CA ASP A 360 -5.72 -14.57 19.26
C ASP A 360 -6.47 -15.14 18.05
N TYR A 361 -5.78 -15.53 17.00
CA TYR A 361 -6.40 -16.06 15.78
C TYR A 361 -7.15 -17.39 15.96
N ALA A 362 -6.91 -18.08 17.06
CA ALA A 362 -7.56 -19.36 17.40
C ALA A 362 -8.60 -19.21 18.53
N THR A 363 -8.59 -18.08 19.24
CA THR A 363 -9.42 -17.88 20.45
C THR A 363 -10.38 -16.72 20.25
N PHE A 364 -11.66 -17.05 20.06
CA PHE A 364 -12.74 -16.06 19.96
C PHE A 364 -12.86 -15.22 21.24
N SER A 365 -13.09 -13.92 21.06
CA SER A 365 -13.37 -13.00 22.17
C SER A 365 -14.41 -11.95 21.78
N TRP A 366 -15.44 -11.76 22.60
CA TRP A 366 -16.38 -10.66 22.47
C TRP A 366 -15.75 -9.28 22.69
N ASN A 367 -14.55 -9.21 23.24
CA ASN A 367 -13.83 -7.96 23.44
C ASN A 367 -12.94 -7.58 22.23
N SER A 368 -12.85 -8.44 21.22
CA SER A 368 -12.08 -8.20 20.01
C SER A 368 -12.98 -7.71 18.88
N ALA A 369 -12.70 -6.54 18.36
CA ALA A 369 -13.40 -5.99 17.19
C ALA A 369 -13.22 -6.90 15.96
N PHE A 370 -12.02 -7.47 15.77
CA PHE A 370 -11.76 -8.44 14.70
C PHE A 370 -12.75 -9.61 14.78
N TRP A 371 -12.88 -10.29 15.93
CA TRP A 371 -13.76 -11.45 16.07
C TRP A 371 -15.23 -11.11 15.89
N ILE A 372 -15.67 -9.93 16.34
CA ILE A 372 -17.06 -9.48 16.17
C ILE A 372 -17.36 -9.25 14.69
N PHE A 373 -16.49 -8.54 13.97
CA PHE A 373 -16.71 -8.28 12.54
C PHE A 373 -16.52 -9.54 11.69
N ASN A 374 -15.54 -10.40 12.02
CA ASN A 374 -15.36 -11.69 11.39
C ASN A 374 -16.63 -12.56 11.53
N TRP A 375 -17.27 -12.56 12.68
CA TRP A 375 -18.52 -13.28 12.90
C TRP A 375 -19.69 -12.70 12.10
N VAL A 376 -19.69 -11.40 11.83
CA VAL A 376 -20.72 -10.76 11.00
C VAL A 376 -20.51 -11.06 9.53
N SER A 377 -19.24 -11.15 9.07
CA SER A 377 -18.89 -11.36 7.66
C SER A 377 -18.97 -12.83 7.21
N ASN A 378 -18.91 -13.80 8.16
CA ASN A 378 -19.00 -15.24 7.89
C ASN A 378 -20.34 -15.83 8.36
#